data_6d09628adbb17af5f0b8f360545a477e
#
_entry.id   6d09628adbb17af5f0b8f360545a477e
#
_cell.length_a   1.000
_cell.length_b   1.000
_cell.length_c   1.000
_cell.angle_alpha   90.00
_cell.angle_beta   90.00
_cell.angle_gamma   90.00
#
_symmetry.space_group_name_H-M   'P 1'
#
loop_
_entity.id
_entity.type
_entity.pdbx_description
1 polymer ?
#
loop_
_entity_poly.entity_id
_entity_poly.type
_entity_poly.pdbx_seq_one_letter_code
_entity_poly.pdbx_strand_id
1 'polypeptide(L)'
;MSIAILIWTLRDADFARLLDDVEHLNPLWIATGALAMVSVFFAQGLRWKLILAPVAHVPVLAAARAVFVGLFASEVTPVRAGELVRCYLVNRWTQLPFSVAIASVVLERLFDGILMWVALRYTLSELNVPRLVLAADGLGVAVAAGVIVFGAALFRPKLKHAEMPKDGWRKRWFVLQEDLALIGHSWYLWAALAVTGVSLLL
;
A
#
# COMPACT_ATOMS: atom_id res chain seq x y z
N MET A 1 12.26 -22.57 -3.34
CA MET A 1 11.47 -22.68 -4.59
C MET A 1 11.82 -21.58 -5.60
N SER A 2 11.96 -20.32 -5.20
CA SER A 2 12.22 -19.20 -6.14
C SER A 2 13.51 -19.35 -6.99
N ILE A 3 14.61 -19.81 -6.40
CA ILE A 3 15.88 -20.00 -7.11
C ILE A 3 15.76 -21.10 -8.18
N ALA A 4 15.09 -22.20 -7.88
CA ALA A 4 14.90 -23.28 -8.83
C ALA A 4 14.04 -22.86 -10.03
N ILE A 5 12.98 -22.06 -9.78
CA ILE A 5 12.13 -21.48 -10.83
C ILE A 5 12.93 -20.48 -11.66
N LEU A 6 13.75 -19.63 -11.01
CA LEU A 6 14.61 -18.69 -11.69
C LEU A 6 15.62 -19.40 -12.61
N ILE A 7 16.31 -20.41 -12.11
CA ILE A 7 17.25 -21.23 -12.90
C ILE A 7 16.52 -21.93 -14.07
N TRP A 8 15.33 -22.44 -13.82
CA TRP A 8 14.52 -23.08 -14.87
C TRP A 8 14.09 -22.06 -15.94
N THR A 9 13.65 -20.87 -15.56
CA THR A 9 13.24 -19.80 -16.50
C THR A 9 14.41 -19.24 -17.29
N LEU A 10 15.60 -19.13 -16.67
CA LEU A 10 16.79 -18.60 -17.31
C LEU A 10 17.56 -19.64 -18.13
N ARG A 11 17.19 -20.93 -18.02
CA ARG A 11 17.89 -22.01 -18.72
C ARG A 11 17.87 -21.87 -20.24
N ASP A 12 16.73 -21.38 -20.77
CA ASP A 12 16.50 -21.22 -22.21
C ASP A 12 16.70 -19.77 -22.67
N ALA A 13 17.21 -18.87 -21.77
CA ALA A 13 17.47 -17.50 -22.10
C ALA A 13 18.78 -17.37 -22.89
N ASP A 14 18.69 -16.80 -24.07
CA ASP A 14 19.86 -16.46 -24.90
C ASP A 14 20.48 -15.14 -24.39
N PHE A 15 21.45 -15.27 -23.47
CA PHE A 15 22.11 -14.11 -22.88
C PHE A 15 22.86 -13.25 -23.90
N ALA A 16 23.30 -13.83 -25.03
CA ALA A 16 23.98 -13.09 -26.08
C ALA A 16 23.00 -12.14 -26.79
N ARG A 17 21.79 -12.61 -27.09
CA ARG A 17 20.70 -11.76 -27.62
C ARG A 17 20.27 -10.68 -26.64
N LEU A 18 20.15 -11.01 -25.35
CA LEU A 18 19.80 -10.03 -24.32
C LEU A 18 20.83 -8.91 -24.23
N LEU A 19 22.12 -9.22 -24.35
CA LEU A 19 23.17 -8.20 -24.34
C LEU A 19 23.12 -7.31 -25.60
N ASP A 20 22.89 -7.91 -26.76
CA ASP A 20 22.73 -7.17 -28.02
C ASP A 20 21.50 -6.25 -27.97
N ASP A 21 20.37 -6.74 -27.47
CA ASP A 21 19.17 -5.93 -27.27
C ASP A 21 19.41 -4.75 -26.31
N VAL A 22 20.18 -4.96 -25.24
CA VAL A 22 20.54 -3.90 -24.28
C VAL A 22 21.42 -2.83 -24.92
N GLU A 23 22.36 -3.20 -25.78
CA GLU A 23 23.22 -2.24 -26.51
C GLU A 23 22.43 -1.36 -27.50
N HIS A 24 21.32 -1.90 -28.02
CA HIS A 24 20.44 -1.18 -28.96
C HIS A 24 19.31 -0.40 -28.26
N LEU A 25 19.19 -0.50 -26.92
CA LEU A 25 18.19 0.26 -26.17
C LEU A 25 18.47 1.78 -26.22
N ASN A 26 17.47 2.53 -26.60
CA ASN A 26 17.56 3.99 -26.56
C ASN A 26 17.66 4.47 -25.10
N PRO A 27 18.77 5.14 -24.70
CA PRO A 27 18.99 5.58 -23.32
C PRO A 27 17.89 6.54 -22.82
N LEU A 28 17.20 7.24 -23.72
CA LEU A 28 16.08 8.12 -23.37
C LEU A 28 14.90 7.33 -22.78
N TRP A 29 14.59 6.16 -23.35
CA TRP A 29 13.53 5.30 -22.81
C TRP A 29 13.89 4.72 -21.45
N ILE A 30 15.13 4.36 -21.23
CA ILE A 30 15.62 3.90 -19.93
C ILE A 30 15.50 5.03 -18.89
N ALA A 31 15.93 6.23 -19.25
CA ALA A 31 15.87 7.39 -18.36
C ALA A 31 14.42 7.77 -18.03
N THR A 32 13.53 7.77 -19.02
CA THR A 32 12.09 8.07 -18.78
C THR A 32 11.42 7.00 -17.94
N GLY A 33 11.71 5.72 -18.15
CA GLY A 33 11.21 4.63 -17.32
C GLY A 33 11.71 4.72 -15.88
N ALA A 34 13.00 5.00 -15.68
CA ALA A 34 13.56 5.21 -14.36
C ALA A 34 12.93 6.42 -13.63
N LEU A 35 12.73 7.53 -14.35
CA LEU A 35 12.08 8.72 -13.81
C LEU A 35 10.61 8.44 -13.42
N ALA A 36 9.88 7.73 -14.27
CA ALA A 36 8.51 7.32 -13.98
C ALA A 36 8.45 6.45 -12.71
N MET A 37 9.35 5.47 -12.58
CA MET A 37 9.43 4.59 -11.41
C MET A 37 9.71 5.38 -10.12
N VAL A 38 10.67 6.31 -10.15
CA VAL A 38 10.97 7.19 -9.00
C VAL A 38 9.75 8.04 -8.66
N SER A 39 9.05 8.57 -9.66
CA SER A 39 7.85 9.39 -9.48
C SER A 39 6.71 8.61 -8.81
N VAL A 40 6.49 7.36 -9.20
CA VAL A 40 5.50 6.46 -8.56
C VAL A 40 5.83 6.23 -7.09
N PHE A 41 7.09 5.96 -6.76
CA PHE A 41 7.49 5.76 -5.37
C PHE A 41 7.35 7.03 -4.53
N PHE A 42 7.66 8.19 -5.13
CA PHE A 42 7.45 9.47 -4.46
C PHE A 42 5.95 9.75 -4.23
N ALA A 43 5.10 9.44 -5.20
CA ALA A 43 3.65 9.51 -5.08
C ALA A 43 3.12 8.59 -3.96
N GLN A 44 3.66 7.37 -3.82
CA GLN A 44 3.32 6.48 -2.71
C GLN A 44 3.71 7.08 -1.35
N GLY A 45 4.88 7.70 -1.25
CA GLY A 45 5.31 8.41 -0.03
C GLY A 45 4.39 9.59 0.30
N LEU A 46 3.99 10.37 -0.72
CA LEU A 46 3.03 11.47 -0.56
C LEU A 46 1.65 10.96 -0.13
N ARG A 47 1.14 9.90 -0.75
CA ARG A 47 -0.11 9.25 -0.36
C ARG A 47 -0.08 8.84 1.11
N TRP A 48 0.98 8.18 1.53
CA TRP A 48 1.12 7.71 2.90
C TRP A 48 1.21 8.87 3.90
N LYS A 49 1.92 9.93 3.57
CA LYS A 49 1.91 11.18 4.35
C LYS A 49 0.48 11.72 4.52
N LEU A 50 -0.32 11.75 3.45
CA LEU A 50 -1.70 12.27 3.50
C LEU A 50 -2.59 11.40 4.41
N ILE A 51 -2.43 10.09 4.38
CA ILE A 51 -3.16 9.18 5.27
C ILE A 51 -2.80 9.44 6.74
N LEU A 52 -1.52 9.72 7.03
CA LEU A 52 -1.04 9.97 8.40
C LEU A 52 -1.25 11.42 8.87
N ALA A 53 -1.49 12.36 7.96
CA ALA A 53 -1.58 13.80 8.27
C ALA A 53 -2.55 14.17 9.40
N PRO A 54 -3.72 13.49 9.59
CA PRO A 54 -4.63 13.81 10.68
C PRO A 54 -4.09 13.42 12.07
N VAL A 55 -3.16 12.48 12.14
CA VAL A 55 -2.66 11.90 13.41
C VAL A 55 -1.26 12.38 13.72
N ALA A 56 -0.43 12.57 12.70
CA ALA A 56 0.96 12.97 12.89
C ALA A 56 1.51 13.81 11.72
N HIS A 57 2.37 14.74 12.02
CA HIS A 57 3.09 15.49 11.02
C HIS A 57 4.32 14.70 10.52
N VAL A 58 4.14 13.94 9.44
CA VAL A 58 5.22 13.19 8.79
C VAL A 58 5.73 14.00 7.58
N PRO A 59 7.02 14.41 7.55
CA PRO A 59 7.60 15.06 6.37
C PRO A 59 7.54 14.14 5.14
N VAL A 60 7.23 14.71 3.96
CA VAL A 60 7.14 13.93 2.70
C VAL A 60 8.41 13.10 2.47
N LEU A 61 9.56 13.70 2.71
CA LEU A 61 10.85 13.03 2.50
C LEU A 61 11.06 11.84 3.45
N ALA A 62 10.59 11.93 4.70
CA ALA A 62 10.66 10.82 5.65
C ALA A 62 9.71 9.69 5.23
N ALA A 63 8.49 10.01 4.79
CA ALA A 63 7.54 9.04 4.26
C ALA A 63 8.08 8.36 3.00
N ALA A 64 8.61 9.13 2.03
CA ALA A 64 9.20 8.59 0.81
C ALA A 64 10.41 7.69 1.11
N ARG A 65 11.33 8.12 1.97
CA ARG A 65 12.48 7.28 2.39
C ARG A 65 12.03 5.97 3.04
N ALA A 66 11.01 6.02 3.91
CA ALA A 66 10.48 4.82 4.53
C ALA A 66 9.85 3.86 3.51
N VAL A 67 9.14 4.39 2.50
CA VAL A 67 8.60 3.60 1.39
C VAL A 67 9.73 2.97 0.57
N PHE A 68 10.75 3.71 0.18
CA PHE A 68 11.90 3.17 -0.57
C PHE A 68 12.61 2.05 0.19
N VAL A 69 12.92 2.27 1.47
CA VAL A 69 13.57 1.25 2.30
C VAL A 69 12.65 0.03 2.50
N GLY A 70 11.35 0.26 2.67
CA GLY A 70 10.36 -0.82 2.77
C GLY A 70 10.29 -1.65 1.50
N LEU A 71 10.27 -1.02 0.32
CA LEU A 71 10.28 -1.72 -0.97
C LEU A 71 11.56 -2.55 -1.13
N PHE A 72 12.73 -1.95 -0.89
CA PHE A 72 13.98 -2.67 -0.92
C PHE A 72 13.99 -3.87 0.04
N ALA A 73 13.50 -3.68 1.27
CA ALA A 73 13.39 -4.76 2.24
C ALA A 73 12.43 -5.87 1.76
N SER A 74 11.36 -5.53 1.04
CA SER A 74 10.44 -6.52 0.46
C SER A 74 11.07 -7.36 -0.63
N GLU A 75 12.00 -6.80 -1.41
CA GLU A 75 12.72 -7.55 -2.47
C GLU A 75 13.78 -8.49 -1.88
N VAL A 76 14.44 -8.08 -0.80
CA VAL A 76 15.50 -8.88 -0.18
C VAL A 76 14.96 -9.95 0.77
N THR A 77 13.79 -9.73 1.39
CA THR A 77 13.24 -10.65 2.38
C THR A 77 12.23 -11.63 1.76
N PRO A 78 12.31 -12.94 2.07
CA PRO A 78 11.40 -13.94 1.50
C PRO A 78 9.93 -13.74 1.93
N VAL A 79 9.69 -13.04 3.03
CA VAL A 79 8.35 -12.82 3.63
C VAL A 79 7.75 -11.46 3.21
N ARG A 80 8.41 -10.70 2.32
CA ARG A 80 7.97 -9.35 1.92
C ARG A 80 7.66 -8.42 3.11
N ALA A 81 8.52 -8.47 4.14
CA ALA A 81 8.33 -7.75 5.39
C ALA A 81 8.54 -6.22 5.29
N GLY A 82 8.74 -5.68 4.10
CA GLY A 82 9.04 -4.25 3.90
C GLY A 82 7.97 -3.30 4.40
N GLU A 83 6.70 -3.72 4.43
CA GLU A 83 5.63 -2.90 5.02
C GLU A 83 5.81 -2.73 6.53
N LEU A 84 6.27 -3.77 7.22
CA LEU A 84 6.60 -3.67 8.65
C LEU A 84 7.84 -2.82 8.88
N VAL A 85 8.84 -2.94 7.99
CA VAL A 85 10.08 -2.14 8.05
C VAL A 85 9.75 -0.65 7.89
N ARG A 86 8.91 -0.26 6.92
CA ARG A 86 8.51 1.14 6.75
C ARG A 86 7.74 1.69 7.97
N CYS A 87 6.85 0.88 8.58
CA CYS A 87 6.14 1.26 9.79
C CYS A 87 7.10 1.47 10.97
N TYR A 88 8.08 0.59 11.12
CA TYR A 88 9.11 0.71 12.14
C TYR A 88 9.95 1.98 11.97
N LEU A 89 10.38 2.28 10.75
CA LEU A 89 11.19 3.47 10.46
C LEU A 89 10.44 4.76 10.78
N VAL A 90 9.17 4.87 10.35
CA VAL A 90 8.38 6.06 10.66
C VAL A 90 8.11 6.18 12.15
N ASN A 91 7.79 5.09 12.85
CA ASN A 91 7.67 5.10 14.30
C ASN A 91 8.94 5.66 14.96
N ARG A 92 10.12 5.21 14.51
CA ARG A 92 11.41 5.65 15.08
C ARG A 92 11.73 7.12 14.77
N TRP A 93 11.35 7.61 13.59
CA TRP A 93 11.71 8.98 13.16
C TRP A 93 10.71 10.05 13.60
N THR A 94 9.43 9.68 13.73
CA THR A 94 8.35 10.65 14.00
C THR A 94 7.61 10.40 15.30
N GLN A 95 8.03 9.41 16.09
CA GLN A 95 7.38 8.99 17.35
C GLN A 95 5.90 8.59 17.17
N LEU A 96 5.46 8.34 15.92
CA LEU A 96 4.13 7.82 15.63
C LEU A 96 3.98 6.41 16.23
N PRO A 97 2.89 6.09 16.94
CA PRO A 97 2.65 4.75 17.45
C PRO A 97 2.71 3.70 16.32
N PHE A 98 3.44 2.61 16.53
CA PHE A 98 3.61 1.55 15.52
C PHE A 98 2.26 0.94 15.08
N SER A 99 1.29 0.84 15.99
CA SER A 99 -0.06 0.37 15.70
C SER A 99 -0.79 1.26 14.69
N VAL A 100 -0.62 2.59 14.79
CA VAL A 100 -1.21 3.56 13.87
C VAL A 100 -0.57 3.45 12.49
N ALA A 101 0.76 3.27 12.44
CA ALA A 101 1.47 3.04 11.19
C ALA A 101 0.99 1.76 10.49
N ILE A 102 0.80 0.65 11.21
CA ILE A 102 0.24 -0.59 10.64
C ILE A 102 -1.19 -0.38 10.15
N ALA A 103 -2.02 0.28 10.94
CA ALA A 103 -3.41 0.52 10.55
C ALA A 103 -3.52 1.39 9.29
N SER A 104 -2.63 2.37 9.12
CA SER A 104 -2.55 3.17 7.88
C SER A 104 -2.17 2.32 6.67
N VAL A 105 -1.30 1.30 6.84
CA VAL A 105 -0.97 0.33 5.77
C VAL A 105 -2.17 -0.53 5.42
N VAL A 106 -2.93 -1.01 6.41
CA VAL A 106 -4.16 -1.78 6.15
C VAL A 106 -5.16 -0.93 5.35
N LEU A 107 -5.35 0.33 5.73
CA LEU A 107 -6.22 1.25 5.00
C LEU A 107 -5.73 1.45 3.55
N GLU A 108 -4.43 1.58 3.34
CA GLU A 108 -3.81 1.66 2.02
C GLU A 108 -4.13 0.41 1.18
N ARG A 109 -4.02 -0.79 1.77
CA ARG A 109 -4.38 -2.05 1.09
C ARG A 109 -5.85 -2.13 0.72
N LEU A 110 -6.74 -1.63 1.57
CA LEU A 110 -8.16 -1.56 1.25
C LEU A 110 -8.44 -0.66 0.05
N PHE A 111 -7.79 0.50 -0.05
CA PHE A 111 -7.92 1.38 -1.20
C PHE A 111 -7.39 0.74 -2.48
N ASP A 112 -6.20 0.14 -2.43
CA ASP A 112 -5.62 -0.58 -3.55
C ASP A 112 -6.55 -1.72 -4.01
N GLY A 113 -7.15 -2.46 -3.06
CA GLY A 113 -8.11 -3.52 -3.33
C GLY A 113 -9.38 -3.02 -4.02
N ILE A 114 -9.95 -1.90 -3.57
CA ILE A 114 -11.13 -1.28 -4.20
C ILE A 114 -10.82 -0.90 -5.65
N LEU A 115 -9.71 -0.20 -5.89
CA LEU A 115 -9.33 0.23 -7.22
C LEU A 115 -9.02 -0.94 -8.14
N MET A 116 -8.33 -1.95 -7.63
CA MET A 116 -8.06 -3.19 -8.36
C MET A 116 -9.35 -3.92 -8.75
N TRP A 117 -10.30 -4.00 -7.83
CA TRP A 117 -11.60 -4.61 -8.11
C TRP A 117 -12.37 -3.83 -9.18
N VAL A 118 -12.42 -2.49 -9.09
CA VAL A 118 -13.08 -1.64 -10.08
C VAL A 118 -12.45 -1.81 -11.46
N ALA A 119 -11.10 -1.75 -11.55
CA ALA A 119 -10.38 -1.93 -12.79
C ALA A 119 -10.62 -3.32 -13.39
N LEU A 120 -10.56 -4.36 -12.57
CA LEU A 120 -10.81 -5.73 -13.00
C LEU A 120 -12.23 -5.92 -13.53
N ARG A 121 -13.23 -5.39 -12.81
CA ARG A 121 -14.65 -5.45 -13.24
C ARG A 121 -14.85 -4.73 -14.58
N TYR A 122 -14.27 -3.55 -14.73
CA TYR A 122 -14.34 -2.80 -15.98
C TYR A 122 -13.74 -3.62 -17.15
N THR A 123 -12.52 -4.13 -16.99
CA THR A 123 -11.84 -4.92 -18.01
C THR A 123 -12.62 -6.20 -18.38
N LEU A 124 -13.16 -6.90 -17.38
CA LEU A 124 -13.90 -8.14 -17.61
C LEU A 124 -15.28 -7.91 -18.24
N SER A 125 -15.88 -6.73 -18.07
CA SER A 125 -17.13 -6.37 -18.75
C SER A 125 -16.96 -6.30 -20.28
N GLU A 126 -15.77 -5.87 -20.73
CA GLU A 126 -15.44 -5.81 -22.17
C GLU A 126 -15.10 -7.19 -22.74
N LEU A 127 -14.51 -8.09 -21.95
CA LEU A 127 -14.01 -9.39 -22.43
C LEU A 127 -15.05 -10.52 -22.45
N ASN A 128 -16.22 -10.33 -21.84
CA ASN A 128 -17.33 -11.28 -21.79
C ASN A 128 -16.94 -12.71 -21.28
N VAL A 129 -16.12 -12.80 -20.20
CA VAL A 129 -15.60 -14.05 -19.64
C VAL A 129 -16.28 -14.36 -18.30
N PRO A 130 -17.39 -15.15 -18.25
CA PRO A 130 -18.23 -15.32 -17.06
C PRO A 130 -17.50 -15.89 -15.84
N ARG A 131 -16.57 -16.82 -16.05
CA ARG A 131 -15.80 -17.45 -14.94
C ARG A 131 -14.89 -16.46 -14.22
N LEU A 132 -14.26 -15.55 -14.97
CA LEU A 132 -13.41 -14.51 -14.39
C LEU A 132 -14.22 -13.41 -13.73
N VAL A 133 -15.43 -13.13 -14.22
CA VAL A 133 -16.38 -12.21 -13.58
C VAL A 133 -16.75 -12.71 -12.18
N LEU A 134 -17.05 -13.99 -12.03
CA LEU A 134 -17.36 -14.59 -10.73
C LEU A 134 -16.19 -14.49 -9.74
N ALA A 135 -14.96 -14.71 -10.21
CA ALA A 135 -13.75 -14.54 -9.39
C ALA A 135 -13.54 -13.07 -8.98
N ALA A 136 -13.80 -12.12 -9.88
CA ALA A 136 -13.75 -10.69 -9.60
C ALA A 136 -14.80 -10.28 -8.55
N ASP A 137 -16.00 -10.84 -8.62
CA ASP A 137 -17.06 -10.60 -7.64
C ASP A 137 -16.68 -11.15 -6.26
N GLY A 138 -16.02 -12.31 -6.20
CA GLY A 138 -15.44 -12.85 -4.96
C GLY A 138 -14.40 -11.92 -4.33
N LEU A 139 -13.53 -11.32 -5.13
CA LEU A 139 -12.58 -10.29 -4.68
C LEU A 139 -13.33 -9.06 -4.15
N GLY A 140 -14.37 -8.61 -4.86
CA GLY A 140 -15.20 -7.49 -4.43
C GLY A 140 -15.88 -7.72 -3.08
N VAL A 141 -16.40 -8.92 -2.85
CA VAL A 141 -16.97 -9.30 -1.56
C VAL A 141 -15.92 -9.28 -0.45
N ALA A 142 -14.71 -9.80 -0.71
CA ALA A 142 -13.62 -9.78 0.27
C ALA A 142 -13.19 -8.35 0.63
N VAL A 143 -13.06 -7.48 -0.38
CA VAL A 143 -12.75 -6.06 -0.18
C VAL A 143 -13.87 -5.35 0.59
N ALA A 144 -15.14 -5.57 0.22
CA ALA A 144 -16.28 -5.01 0.92
C ALA A 144 -16.34 -5.45 2.39
N ALA A 145 -16.11 -6.73 2.66
CA ALA A 145 -16.01 -7.25 4.02
C ALA A 145 -14.89 -6.56 4.82
N GLY A 146 -13.71 -6.38 4.21
CA GLY A 146 -12.60 -5.63 4.81
C GLY A 146 -12.97 -4.18 5.13
N VAL A 147 -13.62 -3.48 4.22
CA VAL A 147 -14.12 -2.10 4.41
C VAL A 147 -15.15 -2.03 5.53
N ILE A 148 -16.10 -2.99 5.59
CA ILE A 148 -17.12 -3.04 6.65
C ILE A 148 -16.47 -3.28 8.01
N VAL A 149 -15.56 -4.25 8.12
CA VAL A 149 -14.86 -4.55 9.39
C VAL A 149 -14.03 -3.34 9.84
N PHE A 150 -13.28 -2.75 8.93
CA PHE A 150 -12.47 -1.57 9.22
C PHE A 150 -13.35 -0.37 9.56
N GLY A 151 -14.41 -0.11 8.78
CA GLY A 151 -15.40 0.93 9.04
C GLY A 151 -16.09 0.74 10.38
N ALA A 152 -16.54 -0.47 10.72
CA ALA A 152 -17.11 -0.77 12.02
C ALA A 152 -16.13 -0.51 13.19
N ALA A 153 -14.83 -0.73 12.97
CA ALA A 153 -13.80 -0.37 13.94
C ALA A 153 -13.66 1.15 14.10
N LEU A 154 -13.83 1.91 13.00
CA LEU A 154 -13.77 3.38 12.99
C LEU A 154 -15.00 4.05 13.62
N PHE A 155 -16.19 3.51 13.36
CA PHE A 155 -17.48 4.10 13.77
C PHE A 155 -17.97 3.60 15.12
N ARG A 156 -17.19 2.82 15.87
CA ARG A 156 -17.58 2.47 17.25
C ARG A 156 -17.76 3.73 18.08
N PRO A 157 -18.82 3.79 18.91
CA PRO A 157 -19.10 4.97 19.73
C PRO A 157 -17.89 5.26 20.62
N LYS A 158 -17.47 6.53 20.63
CA LYS A 158 -16.39 7.01 21.52
C LYS A 158 -16.78 6.74 22.96
N LEU A 159 -16.13 5.78 23.58
CA LEU A 159 -16.27 5.59 25.02
C LEU A 159 -15.75 6.87 25.72
N LYS A 160 -16.53 7.37 26.69
CA LYS A 160 -16.12 8.55 27.47
C LYS A 160 -14.78 8.22 28.16
N HIS A 161 -13.92 9.21 28.28
CA HIS A 161 -12.58 9.08 28.90
C HIS A 161 -12.61 8.38 30.30
N ALA A 162 -13.75 8.48 31.02
CA ALA A 162 -13.98 7.83 32.31
C ALA A 162 -14.05 6.30 32.25
N GLU A 163 -14.24 5.73 31.05
CA GLU A 163 -14.38 4.27 30.83
C GLU A 163 -13.13 3.66 30.16
N MET A 164 -12.01 4.39 30.14
CA MET A 164 -10.75 3.85 29.58
C MET A 164 -10.34 2.58 30.34
N PRO A 165 -10.12 1.47 29.61
CA PRO A 165 -9.61 0.25 30.22
C PRO A 165 -8.26 0.49 30.85
N LYS A 166 -8.06 0.03 32.09
CA LYS A 166 -6.80 0.14 32.82
C LYS A 166 -5.72 -0.82 32.29
N ASP A 167 -6.11 -1.85 31.55
CA ASP A 167 -5.24 -2.92 31.09
C ASP A 167 -4.56 -2.64 29.74
N GLY A 168 -3.30 -3.04 29.62
CA GLY A 168 -2.36 -2.61 28.59
C GLY A 168 -2.77 -2.82 27.14
N TRP A 169 -3.34 -3.99 26.73
CA TRP A 169 -3.69 -4.21 25.32
C TRP A 169 -5.03 -3.56 24.94
N ARG A 170 -6.01 -3.53 25.83
CA ARG A 170 -7.30 -2.87 25.62
C ARG A 170 -7.16 -1.37 25.49
N LYS A 171 -6.27 -0.77 26.30
CA LYS A 171 -5.92 0.65 26.18
C LYS A 171 -5.27 0.96 24.84
N ARG A 172 -4.33 0.12 24.38
CA ARG A 172 -3.66 0.29 23.08
C ARG A 172 -4.66 0.17 21.92
N TRP A 173 -5.59 -0.77 22.02
CA TRP A 173 -6.65 -0.96 21.04
C TRP A 173 -7.61 0.24 20.98
N PHE A 174 -7.94 0.79 22.14
CA PHE A 174 -8.79 1.99 22.23
C PHE A 174 -8.14 3.22 21.60
N VAL A 175 -6.88 3.50 21.94
CA VAL A 175 -6.10 4.60 21.34
C VAL A 175 -5.99 4.41 19.83
N LEU A 176 -5.74 3.19 19.36
CA LEU A 176 -5.71 2.88 17.93
C LEU A 176 -7.04 3.21 17.24
N GLN A 177 -8.18 2.87 17.85
CA GLN A 177 -9.49 3.18 17.28
C GLN A 177 -9.76 4.70 17.22
N GLU A 178 -9.31 5.45 18.22
CA GLU A 178 -9.44 6.90 18.25
C GLU A 178 -8.59 7.55 17.14
N ASP A 179 -7.34 7.13 17.01
CA ASP A 179 -6.43 7.60 15.95
C ASP A 179 -6.97 7.25 14.54
N LEU A 180 -7.51 6.05 14.37
CA LEU A 180 -8.14 5.62 13.11
C LEU A 180 -9.40 6.42 12.79
N ALA A 181 -10.21 6.74 13.79
CA ALA A 181 -11.40 7.56 13.58
C ALA A 181 -11.05 8.99 13.12
N LEU A 182 -9.93 9.55 13.59
CA LEU A 182 -9.39 10.82 13.11
C LEU A 182 -8.98 10.73 11.63
N ILE A 183 -8.34 9.64 11.23
CA ILE A 183 -7.96 9.39 9.84
C ILE A 183 -9.22 9.30 8.97
N GLY A 184 -10.22 8.53 9.42
CA GLY A 184 -11.45 8.22 8.66
C GLY A 184 -12.33 9.45 8.34
N HIS A 185 -12.33 10.48 9.18
CA HIS A 185 -13.14 11.69 9.00
C HIS A 185 -12.40 12.84 8.28
N SER A 186 -11.17 12.60 7.84
CA SER A 186 -10.33 13.64 7.27
C SER A 186 -10.50 13.76 5.75
N TRP A 187 -10.58 14.99 5.25
CA TRP A 187 -10.53 15.30 3.82
C TRP A 187 -9.24 14.76 3.16
N TYR A 188 -8.17 14.58 3.92
CA TYR A 188 -6.90 14.02 3.45
C TYR A 188 -7.05 12.60 2.87
N LEU A 189 -8.08 11.84 3.26
CA LEU A 189 -8.39 10.56 2.64
C LEU A 189 -8.78 10.69 1.17
N TRP A 190 -9.59 11.69 0.84
CA TRP A 190 -9.98 11.97 -0.54
C TRP A 190 -8.77 12.39 -1.39
N ALA A 191 -7.89 13.21 -0.80
CA ALA A 191 -6.63 13.57 -1.45
C ALA A 191 -5.72 12.34 -1.65
N ALA A 192 -5.64 11.43 -0.69
CA ALA A 192 -4.88 10.19 -0.82
C ALA A 192 -5.45 9.27 -1.90
N LEU A 193 -6.78 9.17 -2.02
CA LEU A 193 -7.47 8.45 -3.10
C LEU A 193 -7.16 9.06 -4.48
N ALA A 194 -7.17 10.38 -4.59
CA ALA A 194 -6.82 11.06 -5.83
C ALA A 194 -5.37 10.76 -6.24
N VAL A 195 -4.42 10.80 -5.29
CA VAL A 195 -3.01 10.44 -5.56
C VAL A 195 -2.89 8.98 -5.98
N THR A 196 -3.70 8.07 -5.40
CA THR A 196 -3.71 6.65 -5.82
C THR A 196 -4.20 6.51 -7.26
N GLY A 197 -5.27 7.23 -7.65
CA GLY A 197 -5.75 7.23 -9.02
C GLY A 197 -4.69 7.72 -10.01
N VAL A 198 -3.97 8.79 -9.69
CA VAL A 198 -2.86 9.29 -10.51
C VAL A 198 -1.72 8.28 -10.61
N SER A 199 -1.35 7.61 -9.50
CA SER A 199 -0.27 6.62 -9.50
C SER A 199 -0.59 5.35 -10.28
N LEU A 200 -1.86 5.07 -10.57
CA LEU A 200 -2.29 3.97 -11.44
C LEU A 200 -2.24 4.32 -12.93
N LEU A 201 -2.22 5.61 -13.27
CA LEU A 201 -2.15 6.09 -14.65
C LEU A 201 -0.69 6.32 -15.11
N LEU A 202 0.28 6.34 -14.19
CA LEU A 202 1.72 6.44 -14.44
C LEU A 202 2.37 5.07 -14.63
#